data_b0b8d16f01ff8d845956c09a50a37790
#
_entry.id   b0b8d16f01ff8d845956c09a50a37790
#
_cell.length_a   1.000
_cell.length_b   1.000
_cell.length_c   1.000
_cell.angle_alpha   90.00
_cell.angle_beta   90.00
_cell.angle_gamma   90.00
#
_symmetry.space_group_name_H-M   'P 1'
#
loop_
_entity.id
_entity.type
_entity.pdbx_description
1 polymer ?
#
loop_
_entity_poly.entity_id
_entity_poly.type
_entity_poly.pdbx_seq_one_letter_code
_entity_poly.pdbx_strand_id
1 'polypeptide(L)'
;IEQYNGEAWLRYQFSDGGTAAIEYSKCGIMTKHQYEDDFIGSHNTALLHTMELINVQNQGIAEAVKSSATYRFMAKVTNFTKPEDLAKERKRFNQENLQREGGGLLLFPSNYAEIQQIKSAPFVVDADQMQLIRTNVFDYFGVNEDILQNKAYGDAWSAFYEGAIEPFAIQLTDVLTKMAFSTNERAHGSYI
;
A
#
# COMPACT_ATOMS: atom_id res chain seq x y z
N ILE A 1 10.86 -22.46 5.60
CA ILE A 1 11.49 -23.50 6.41
C ILE A 1 11.56 -24.76 5.58
N GLU A 2 12.70 -25.45 5.60
CA GLU A 2 12.92 -26.70 4.89
C GLU A 2 13.26 -27.77 5.92
N GLN A 3 12.80 -29.01 5.71
CA GLN A 3 13.23 -30.14 6.51
C GLN A 3 14.42 -30.83 5.84
N TYR A 4 15.50 -30.95 6.56
CA TYR A 4 16.69 -31.68 6.11
C TYR A 4 17.14 -32.66 7.20
N ASN A 5 17.20 -33.92 6.85
CA ASN A 5 17.63 -35.01 7.76
C ASN A 5 16.80 -35.14 9.06
N GLY A 6 15.49 -34.78 9.00
CA GLY A 6 14.59 -34.81 10.16
C GLY A 6 14.64 -33.57 11.03
N GLU A 7 15.48 -32.61 10.70
CA GLU A 7 15.59 -31.33 11.39
C GLU A 7 15.04 -30.18 10.55
N ALA A 8 14.47 -29.17 11.22
CA ALA A 8 13.98 -27.98 10.56
C ALA A 8 15.12 -26.98 10.35
N TRP A 9 15.22 -26.46 9.14
CA TRP A 9 16.21 -25.47 8.73
C TRP A 9 15.54 -24.22 8.19
N LEU A 10 16.05 -23.06 8.57
CA LEU A 10 15.67 -21.79 8.00
C LEU A 10 16.60 -21.45 6.84
N ARG A 11 16.03 -21.33 5.64
CA ARG A 11 16.77 -20.91 4.45
C ARG A 11 16.39 -19.48 4.11
N TYR A 12 17.38 -18.62 3.96
CA TYR A 12 17.23 -17.26 3.51
C TYR A 12 17.90 -17.06 2.15
N GLN A 13 17.20 -16.43 1.24
CA GLN A 13 17.74 -16.06 -0.08
C GLN A 13 18.01 -14.56 -0.09
N PHE A 14 19.25 -14.19 -0.36
CA PHE A 14 19.67 -12.81 -0.51
C PHE A 14 19.27 -12.24 -1.86
N SER A 15 19.24 -10.90 -1.98
CA SER A 15 18.89 -10.20 -3.23
C SER A 15 19.89 -10.43 -4.37
N ASP A 16 21.12 -10.81 -4.07
CA ASP A 16 22.17 -11.16 -5.02
C ASP A 16 22.06 -12.61 -5.55
N GLY A 17 21.05 -13.38 -5.06
CA GLY A 17 20.84 -14.78 -5.40
C GLY A 17 21.60 -15.76 -4.49
N GLY A 18 22.45 -15.29 -3.59
CA GLY A 18 23.09 -16.10 -2.57
C GLY A 18 22.06 -16.70 -1.60
N THR A 19 22.34 -17.87 -1.04
CA THR A 19 21.49 -18.52 -0.04
C THR A 19 22.29 -18.85 1.21
N ALA A 20 21.68 -18.61 2.38
CA ALA A 20 22.18 -19.08 3.67
C ALA A 20 21.16 -20.00 4.31
N ALA A 21 21.62 -21.02 5.02
CA ALA A 21 20.75 -21.89 5.80
C ALA A 21 21.31 -22.04 7.22
N ILE A 22 20.41 -22.02 8.21
CA ILE A 22 20.74 -22.19 9.62
C ILE A 22 19.72 -23.14 10.24
N GLU A 23 20.16 -23.98 11.18
CA GLU A 23 19.24 -24.82 11.95
C GLU A 23 18.22 -23.96 12.70
N TYR A 24 16.95 -24.35 12.60
CA TYR A 24 15.86 -23.64 13.29
C TYR A 24 16.08 -23.56 14.81
N SER A 25 16.63 -24.62 15.41
CA SER A 25 16.96 -24.68 16.83
C SER A 25 17.98 -23.62 17.30
N LYS A 26 18.79 -23.11 16.38
CA LYS A 26 19.81 -22.06 16.66
C LYS A 26 19.29 -20.66 16.39
N CYS A 27 18.03 -20.52 15.98
CA CYS A 27 17.42 -19.24 15.68
C CYS A 27 16.54 -18.76 16.83
N GLY A 28 16.64 -17.48 17.16
CA GLY A 28 15.64 -16.80 17.96
C GLY A 28 14.50 -16.32 17.04
N ILE A 29 13.29 -16.84 17.25
CA ILE A 29 12.15 -16.53 16.40
C ILE A 29 11.15 -15.75 17.21
N MET A 30 10.75 -14.61 16.64
CA MET A 30 9.67 -13.76 17.16
C MET A 30 8.58 -13.69 16.08
N THR A 31 7.34 -13.86 16.49
CA THR A 31 6.19 -13.84 15.59
C THR A 31 5.14 -12.85 16.05
N LYS A 32 4.45 -12.22 15.10
CA LYS A 32 3.29 -11.39 15.36
C LYS A 32 2.17 -11.84 14.42
N HIS A 33 0.93 -11.86 14.93
CA HIS A 33 -0.26 -12.29 14.17
C HIS A 33 -0.17 -13.74 13.62
N GLN A 34 0.39 -14.65 14.43
CA GLN A 34 0.46 -16.07 14.07
C GLN A 34 -0.93 -16.70 14.10
N TYR A 35 -1.39 -17.25 12.98
CA TYR A 35 -2.73 -17.82 12.86
C TYR A 35 -2.74 -19.27 12.36
N GLU A 36 -2.08 -19.58 11.26
CA GLU A 36 -2.16 -20.89 10.62
C GLU A 36 -0.85 -21.66 10.57
N ASP A 37 0.28 -21.00 10.78
CA ASP A 37 1.61 -21.59 10.70
C ASP A 37 2.26 -21.59 12.09
N ASP A 38 2.52 -22.80 12.61
CA ASP A 38 3.16 -23.00 13.92
C ASP A 38 4.62 -22.55 13.95
N PHE A 39 5.26 -22.34 12.80
CA PHE A 39 6.69 -22.05 12.72
C PHE A 39 7.02 -20.57 12.47
N ILE A 40 6.34 -19.92 11.54
CA ILE A 40 6.75 -18.57 11.09
C ILE A 40 5.64 -17.52 11.30
N GLY A 41 4.43 -17.94 11.57
CA GLY A 41 3.25 -17.08 11.57
C GLY A 41 2.66 -16.96 10.17
N SER A 42 1.44 -16.42 10.11
CA SER A 42 0.72 -16.26 8.85
C SER A 42 1.23 -15.06 8.05
N HIS A 43 1.01 -15.10 6.75
CA HIS A 43 1.20 -13.94 5.89
C HIS A 43 0.23 -12.82 6.29
N ASN A 44 0.57 -11.58 5.98
CA ASN A 44 -0.28 -10.40 6.23
C ASN A 44 -1.51 -10.35 5.31
N THR A 45 -2.18 -11.48 5.09
CA THR A 45 -3.32 -11.62 4.18
C THR A 45 -4.49 -10.74 4.57
N ALA A 46 -4.74 -10.57 5.87
CA ALA A 46 -5.78 -9.69 6.37
C ALA A 46 -5.60 -8.22 5.95
N LEU A 47 -4.36 -7.78 5.78
CA LEU A 47 -4.01 -6.42 5.37
C LEU A 47 -3.98 -6.24 3.84
N LEU A 48 -3.78 -7.32 3.06
CA LEU A 48 -3.60 -7.25 1.61
C LEU A 48 -4.75 -6.53 0.91
N HIS A 49 -5.99 -6.87 1.21
CA HIS A 49 -7.16 -6.23 0.61
C HIS A 49 -7.24 -4.74 0.92
N THR A 50 -6.88 -4.34 2.15
CA THR A 50 -6.82 -2.94 2.53
C THR A 50 -5.73 -2.20 1.77
N MET A 51 -4.56 -2.79 1.58
CA MET A 51 -3.46 -2.23 0.80
C MET A 51 -3.79 -2.13 -0.70
N GLU A 52 -4.50 -3.11 -1.25
CA GLU A 52 -5.02 -3.05 -2.62
C GLU A 52 -6.00 -1.88 -2.80
N LEU A 53 -6.92 -1.69 -1.86
CA LEU A 53 -7.84 -0.55 -1.86
C LEU A 53 -7.10 0.79 -1.82
N ILE A 54 -6.09 0.94 -0.97
CA ILE A 54 -5.25 2.15 -0.92
C ILE A 54 -4.58 2.40 -2.28
N ASN A 55 -4.06 1.35 -2.91
CA ASN A 55 -3.41 1.47 -4.21
C ASN A 55 -4.39 1.92 -5.29
N VAL A 56 -5.57 1.31 -5.35
CA VAL A 56 -6.65 1.70 -6.28
C VAL A 56 -7.11 3.14 -6.05
N GLN A 57 -7.26 3.56 -4.80
CA GLN A 57 -7.62 4.95 -4.47
C GLN A 57 -6.54 5.93 -4.93
N ASN A 58 -5.27 5.65 -4.66
CA ASN A 58 -4.16 6.49 -5.09
C ASN A 58 -4.09 6.61 -6.61
N GLN A 59 -4.32 5.51 -7.34
CA GLN A 59 -4.43 5.52 -8.79
C GLN A 59 -5.63 6.36 -9.25
N GLY A 60 -6.80 6.21 -8.64
CA GLY A 60 -7.99 6.99 -8.94
C GLY A 60 -7.78 8.49 -8.73
N ILE A 61 -7.13 8.88 -7.64
CA ILE A 61 -6.76 10.28 -7.35
C ILE A 61 -5.79 10.79 -8.43
N ALA A 62 -4.75 10.03 -8.76
CA ALA A 62 -3.78 10.42 -9.78
C ALA A 62 -4.44 10.63 -11.16
N GLU A 63 -5.34 9.73 -11.56
CA GLU A 63 -6.10 9.86 -12.81
C GLU A 63 -7.09 11.02 -12.75
N ALA A 64 -7.73 11.28 -11.62
CA ALA A 64 -8.61 12.43 -11.41
C ALA A 64 -7.86 13.75 -11.59
N VAL A 65 -6.66 13.86 -10.99
CA VAL A 65 -5.80 15.05 -11.13
C VAL A 65 -5.38 15.24 -12.60
N LYS A 66 -4.92 14.18 -13.28
CA LYS A 66 -4.57 14.24 -14.72
C LYS A 66 -5.76 14.63 -15.58
N SER A 67 -6.94 14.04 -15.31
CA SER A 67 -8.14 14.30 -16.10
C SER A 67 -8.73 15.69 -15.85
N SER A 68 -8.60 16.23 -14.64
CA SER A 68 -9.05 17.59 -14.31
C SER A 68 -8.24 18.68 -15.04
N ALA A 69 -6.97 18.39 -15.33
CA ALA A 69 -6.08 19.27 -16.09
C ALA A 69 -6.31 19.19 -17.63
N THR A 70 -7.16 18.28 -18.08
CA THR A 70 -7.37 18.03 -19.51
C THR A 70 -8.74 18.53 -19.95
N TYR A 71 -8.79 19.48 -20.89
CA TYR A 71 -10.02 19.90 -21.51
C TYR A 71 -10.55 18.81 -22.46
N ARG A 72 -11.78 18.39 -22.28
CA ARG A 72 -12.45 17.41 -23.14
C ARG A 72 -13.63 18.08 -23.82
N PHE A 73 -13.67 17.94 -25.15
CA PHE A 73 -14.75 18.45 -25.97
C PHE A 73 -15.39 17.30 -26.73
N MET A 74 -16.70 17.34 -26.86
CA MET A 74 -17.47 16.53 -27.75
C MET A 74 -17.96 17.44 -28.87
N ALA A 75 -17.66 17.06 -30.12
CA ALA A 75 -18.11 17.80 -31.29
C ALA A 75 -18.64 16.82 -32.34
N LYS A 76 -19.75 17.16 -32.95
CA LYS A 76 -20.30 16.44 -34.07
C LYS A 76 -19.71 17.00 -35.37
N VAL A 77 -19.13 16.16 -36.19
CA VAL A 77 -18.52 16.54 -37.46
C VAL A 77 -19.42 16.12 -38.58
N THR A 78 -19.81 17.05 -39.44
CA THR A 78 -20.85 16.83 -40.46
C THR A 78 -20.34 16.18 -41.74
N ASN A 79 -19.04 16.29 -42.06
CA ASN A 79 -18.48 15.93 -43.36
C ASN A 79 -17.55 14.71 -43.37
N PHE A 80 -17.36 14.03 -42.24
CA PHE A 80 -16.47 12.86 -42.16
C PHE A 80 -17.27 11.58 -41.94
N THR A 81 -17.17 10.65 -42.88
CA THR A 81 -17.83 9.34 -42.78
C THR A 81 -16.86 8.20 -42.46
N LYS A 82 -15.55 8.41 -42.65
CA LYS A 82 -14.53 7.37 -42.43
C LYS A 82 -13.86 7.54 -41.09
N PRO A 83 -13.65 6.45 -40.31
CA PRO A 83 -12.95 6.50 -39.01
C PRO A 83 -11.55 7.07 -39.08
N GLU A 84 -10.85 6.86 -40.21
CA GLU A 84 -9.48 7.35 -40.42
C GLU A 84 -9.43 8.89 -40.49
N ASP A 85 -10.42 9.50 -41.14
CA ASP A 85 -10.49 10.95 -41.26
C ASP A 85 -10.85 11.60 -39.92
N LEU A 86 -11.71 10.97 -39.15
CA LEU A 86 -12.02 11.40 -37.77
C LEU A 86 -10.78 11.31 -36.86
N ALA A 87 -9.94 10.29 -37.01
CA ALA A 87 -8.71 10.14 -36.24
C ALA A 87 -7.69 11.22 -36.61
N LYS A 88 -7.55 11.55 -37.90
CA LYS A 88 -6.66 12.63 -38.37
C LYS A 88 -7.12 13.99 -37.82
N GLU A 89 -8.43 14.27 -37.90
CA GLU A 89 -9.00 15.53 -37.46
C GLU A 89 -8.86 15.68 -35.93
N ARG A 90 -9.11 14.62 -35.18
CA ARG A 90 -8.87 14.63 -33.70
C ARG A 90 -7.42 14.95 -33.37
N LYS A 91 -6.48 14.36 -34.12
CA LYS A 91 -5.04 14.61 -33.91
C LYS A 91 -4.68 16.06 -34.24
N ARG A 92 -5.19 16.60 -35.36
CA ARG A 92 -5.01 17.98 -35.77
C ARG A 92 -5.57 18.95 -34.72
N PHE A 93 -6.82 18.74 -34.30
CA PHE A 93 -7.44 19.60 -33.28
C PHE A 93 -6.69 19.63 -31.96
N ASN A 94 -6.21 18.47 -31.50
CA ASN A 94 -5.41 18.38 -30.29
C ASN A 94 -4.08 19.15 -30.41
N GLN A 95 -3.44 19.07 -31.55
CA GLN A 95 -2.17 19.76 -31.80
C GLN A 95 -2.34 21.29 -31.90
N GLU A 96 -3.39 21.74 -32.60
CA GLU A 96 -3.61 23.15 -32.86
C GLU A 96 -4.24 23.92 -31.69
N ASN A 97 -5.12 23.24 -30.90
CA ASN A 97 -5.93 23.92 -29.90
C ASN A 97 -5.65 23.53 -28.46
N LEU A 98 -5.17 22.31 -28.20
CA LEU A 98 -5.03 21.80 -26.82
C LEU A 98 -3.58 21.71 -26.34
N GLN A 99 -2.60 21.95 -27.21
CA GLN A 99 -1.21 22.07 -26.78
C GLN A 99 -0.92 23.45 -26.20
N ARG A 100 -0.04 23.49 -25.20
CA ARG A 100 0.27 24.68 -24.38
C ARG A 100 0.67 25.96 -25.14
N GLU A 101 1.06 25.82 -26.40
CA GLU A 101 1.50 26.94 -27.25
C GLU A 101 0.36 27.74 -27.89
N GLY A 102 -0.88 27.26 -27.81
CA GLY A 102 -2.04 27.85 -28.50
C GLY A 102 -2.70 29.07 -27.82
N GLY A 103 -2.10 29.66 -26.80
CA GLY A 103 -2.54 30.96 -26.23
C GLY A 103 -3.95 31.00 -25.62
N GLY A 104 -4.59 29.85 -25.38
CA GLY A 104 -5.90 29.79 -24.72
C GLY A 104 -7.13 30.08 -25.59
N LEU A 105 -6.94 30.39 -26.89
CA LEU A 105 -8.06 30.58 -27.83
C LEU A 105 -8.33 29.26 -28.57
N LEU A 106 -9.53 28.72 -28.40
CA LEU A 106 -9.98 27.51 -29.09
C LEU A 106 -10.75 27.92 -30.35
N LEU A 107 -10.22 27.55 -31.50
CA LEU A 107 -10.85 27.82 -32.80
C LEU A 107 -11.47 26.54 -33.35
N PHE A 108 -12.76 26.61 -33.67
CA PHE A 108 -13.51 25.51 -34.23
C PHE A 108 -13.82 25.79 -35.72
N PRO A 109 -13.43 24.90 -36.61
CA PRO A 109 -13.83 25.00 -38.02
C PRO A 109 -15.35 24.94 -38.19
N SER A 110 -15.88 25.51 -39.26
CA SER A 110 -17.32 25.55 -39.54
C SER A 110 -17.99 24.20 -39.75
N ASN A 111 -17.22 23.15 -39.97
CA ASN A 111 -17.69 21.77 -40.11
C ASN A 111 -17.95 21.06 -38.76
N TYR A 112 -17.66 21.73 -37.62
CA TYR A 112 -18.04 21.24 -36.30
C TYR A 112 -19.43 21.79 -35.91
N ALA A 113 -20.29 20.89 -35.52
CA ALA A 113 -21.62 21.20 -35.00
C ALA A 113 -21.72 20.66 -33.56
N GLU A 114 -22.59 21.27 -32.76
CA GLU A 114 -22.91 20.79 -31.42
C GLU A 114 -21.67 20.61 -30.53
N ILE A 115 -20.84 21.63 -30.42
CA ILE A 115 -19.64 21.60 -29.58
C ILE A 115 -20.05 21.73 -28.13
N GLN A 116 -19.70 20.73 -27.32
CA GLN A 116 -19.94 20.73 -25.88
C GLN A 116 -18.65 20.44 -25.13
N GLN A 117 -18.37 21.23 -24.13
CA GLN A 117 -17.30 20.91 -23.18
C GLN A 117 -17.80 19.85 -22.22
N ILE A 118 -17.12 18.72 -22.18
CA ILE A 118 -17.37 17.69 -21.19
C ILE A 118 -16.65 18.10 -19.90
N LYS A 119 -17.43 18.61 -18.95
CA LYS A 119 -16.91 18.83 -17.61
C LYS A 119 -16.66 17.46 -16.96
N SER A 120 -15.41 17.10 -16.82
CA SER A 120 -15.05 15.94 -16.03
C SER A 120 -15.32 16.28 -14.57
N ALA A 121 -16.32 15.65 -13.96
CA ALA A 121 -16.42 15.68 -12.51
C ALA A 121 -15.22 14.88 -11.98
N PRO A 122 -14.29 15.48 -11.24
CA PRO A 122 -13.19 14.73 -10.68
C PRO A 122 -13.78 13.63 -9.77
N PHE A 123 -13.23 12.43 -9.88
CA PHE A 123 -13.52 11.39 -8.90
C PHE A 123 -13.01 11.89 -7.56
N VAL A 124 -13.92 12.17 -6.65
CA VAL A 124 -13.60 12.55 -5.28
C VAL A 124 -13.73 11.29 -4.44
N VAL A 125 -12.64 10.85 -3.87
CA VAL A 125 -12.68 9.79 -2.86
C VAL A 125 -13.38 10.35 -1.63
N ASP A 126 -14.35 9.62 -1.11
CA ASP A 126 -15.03 9.99 0.11
C ASP A 126 -14.03 10.06 1.27
N ALA A 127 -14.01 11.18 1.97
CA ALA A 127 -13.08 11.40 3.08
C ALA A 127 -13.31 10.39 4.22
N ASP A 128 -14.55 10.00 4.47
CA ASP A 128 -14.91 9.03 5.50
C ASP A 128 -14.39 7.63 5.14
N GLN A 129 -14.50 7.23 3.86
CA GLN A 129 -13.93 5.97 3.38
C GLN A 129 -12.41 5.95 3.48
N MET A 130 -11.76 7.06 3.15
CA MET A 130 -10.31 7.21 3.27
C MET A 130 -9.85 7.07 4.73
N GLN A 131 -10.59 7.70 5.64
CA GLN A 131 -10.33 7.61 7.07
C GLN A 131 -10.53 6.18 7.59
N LEU A 132 -11.59 5.49 7.18
CA LEU A 132 -11.86 4.11 7.56
C LEU A 132 -10.72 3.17 7.12
N ILE A 133 -10.27 3.28 5.87
CA ILE A 133 -9.17 2.46 5.35
C ILE A 133 -7.88 2.72 6.14
N ARG A 134 -7.59 3.98 6.44
CA ARG A 134 -6.45 4.38 7.24
C ARG A 134 -6.51 3.83 8.65
N THR A 135 -7.68 3.89 9.29
CA THR A 135 -7.93 3.32 10.60
C THR A 135 -7.71 1.80 10.61
N ASN A 136 -8.21 1.07 9.61
CA ASN A 136 -8.00 -0.38 9.49
C ASN A 136 -6.49 -0.74 9.43
N VAL A 137 -5.67 0.08 8.77
CA VAL A 137 -4.22 -0.12 8.76
C VAL A 137 -3.63 0.11 10.15
N PHE A 138 -4.04 1.16 10.83
CA PHE A 138 -3.54 1.49 12.17
C PHE A 138 -3.93 0.41 13.19
N ASP A 139 -5.17 -0.05 13.13
CA ASP A 139 -5.69 -1.12 14.01
C ASP A 139 -4.93 -2.42 13.80
N TYR A 140 -4.60 -2.75 12.54
CA TYR A 140 -3.78 -3.94 12.24
C TYR A 140 -2.42 -3.89 12.92
N PHE A 141 -1.78 -2.73 12.96
CA PHE A 141 -0.47 -2.55 13.61
C PHE A 141 -0.57 -2.25 15.12
N GLY A 142 -1.77 -2.05 15.66
CA GLY A 142 -2.01 -1.67 17.05
C GLY A 142 -1.50 -0.27 17.36
N VAL A 143 -1.61 0.65 16.41
CA VAL A 143 -1.23 2.05 16.55
C VAL A 143 -2.41 2.97 16.26
N ASN A 144 -2.34 4.19 16.75
CA ASN A 144 -3.30 5.23 16.39
C ASN A 144 -2.58 6.46 15.81
N GLU A 145 -3.34 7.43 15.37
CA GLU A 145 -2.79 8.62 14.73
C GLU A 145 -1.95 9.45 15.71
N ASP A 146 -2.32 9.51 16.98
CA ASP A 146 -1.58 10.27 18.01
C ASP A 146 -0.20 9.67 18.26
N ILE A 147 -0.08 8.34 18.25
CA ILE A 147 1.21 7.64 18.35
C ILE A 147 2.09 8.00 17.15
N LEU A 148 1.53 7.94 15.93
CA LEU A 148 2.30 8.21 14.70
C LEU A 148 2.74 9.67 14.59
N GLN A 149 1.96 10.60 15.15
CA GLN A 149 2.29 12.03 15.18
C GLN A 149 3.12 12.45 16.38
N ASN A 150 3.53 11.51 17.25
CA ASN A 150 4.23 11.80 18.53
C ASN A 150 3.44 12.73 19.45
N LYS A 151 2.12 12.60 19.45
CA LYS A 151 1.18 13.41 20.28
C LYS A 151 0.53 12.61 21.40
N ALA A 152 0.84 11.32 21.49
CA ALA A 152 0.24 10.45 22.48
C ALA A 152 0.85 10.70 23.87
N TYR A 153 0.00 11.04 24.83
CA TYR A 153 0.33 11.20 26.22
C TYR A 153 -0.69 10.46 27.10
N GLY A 154 -0.30 10.17 28.34
CA GLY A 154 -1.19 9.53 29.31
C GLY A 154 -1.75 8.19 28.82
N ASP A 155 -3.06 8.04 28.83
CA ASP A 155 -3.76 6.78 28.54
C ASP A 155 -3.48 6.24 27.13
N ALA A 156 -3.36 7.10 26.13
CA ALA A 156 -3.05 6.69 24.75
C ALA A 156 -1.66 6.08 24.65
N TRP A 157 -0.69 6.64 25.35
CA TRP A 157 0.66 6.09 25.42
C TRP A 157 0.68 4.77 26.22
N SER A 158 0.01 4.70 27.37
CA SER A 158 -0.08 3.48 28.18
C SER A 158 -0.72 2.34 27.42
N ALA A 159 -1.83 2.59 26.71
CA ALA A 159 -2.50 1.59 25.88
C ALA A 159 -1.59 1.07 24.75
N PHE A 160 -0.81 1.93 24.11
CA PHE A 160 0.15 1.51 23.10
C PHE A 160 1.30 0.70 23.70
N TYR A 161 1.82 1.11 24.86
CA TYR A 161 2.87 0.40 25.55
C TYR A 161 2.42 -1.02 25.93
N GLU A 162 1.29 -1.14 26.61
CA GLU A 162 0.74 -2.43 27.07
C GLU A 162 0.26 -3.32 25.90
N GLY A 163 -0.28 -2.72 24.84
CA GLY A 163 -0.82 -3.48 23.70
C GLY A 163 0.20 -3.86 22.63
N ALA A 164 1.25 -3.10 22.45
CA ALA A 164 2.20 -3.31 21.36
C ALA A 164 3.66 -3.49 21.82
N ILE A 165 4.13 -2.70 22.77
CA ILE A 165 5.55 -2.72 23.19
C ILE A 165 5.81 -3.84 24.20
N GLU A 166 4.99 -3.95 25.23
CA GLU A 166 5.18 -4.92 26.30
C GLU A 166 5.14 -6.38 25.81
N PRO A 167 4.15 -6.82 24.99
CA PRO A 167 4.15 -8.17 24.43
C PRO A 167 5.40 -8.47 23.59
N PHE A 168 5.88 -7.47 22.83
CA PHE A 168 7.12 -7.60 22.07
C PHE A 168 8.33 -7.77 23.01
N ALA A 169 8.43 -6.97 24.06
CA ALA A 169 9.51 -7.05 25.04
C ALA A 169 9.52 -8.38 25.78
N ILE A 170 8.34 -8.89 26.19
CA ILE A 170 8.20 -10.21 26.82
C ILE A 170 8.68 -11.31 25.88
N GLN A 171 8.21 -11.32 24.63
CA GLN A 171 8.63 -12.31 23.64
C GLN A 171 10.15 -12.24 23.37
N LEU A 172 10.71 -11.04 23.27
CA LEU A 172 12.15 -10.83 23.10
C LEU A 172 12.95 -11.39 24.29
N THR A 173 12.53 -11.11 25.51
CA THR A 173 13.12 -11.63 26.74
C THR A 173 13.11 -13.17 26.77
N ASP A 174 11.98 -13.78 26.42
CA ASP A 174 11.85 -15.25 26.36
C ASP A 174 12.79 -15.86 25.30
N VAL A 175 12.86 -15.27 24.12
CA VAL A 175 13.75 -15.72 23.04
C VAL A 175 15.21 -15.59 23.45
N LEU A 176 15.62 -14.43 23.97
CA LEU A 176 17.01 -14.20 24.41
C LEU A 176 17.39 -15.11 25.57
N THR A 177 16.48 -15.32 26.51
CA THR A 177 16.70 -16.25 27.63
C THR A 177 16.93 -17.69 27.13
N LYS A 178 16.15 -18.15 26.14
CA LYS A 178 16.34 -19.48 25.53
C LYS A 178 17.67 -19.60 24.77
N MET A 179 18.13 -18.51 24.17
CA MET A 179 19.40 -18.51 23.43
C MET A 179 20.63 -18.38 24.32
N ALA A 180 20.53 -17.59 25.40
CA ALA A 180 21.65 -17.29 26.28
C ALA A 180 21.92 -18.38 27.34
N PHE A 181 20.86 -19.02 27.82
CA PHE A 181 20.93 -19.95 28.94
C PHE A 181 20.52 -21.37 28.57
N SER A 182 21.26 -22.36 29.06
CA SER A 182 20.93 -23.78 28.96
C SER A 182 19.62 -24.09 29.74
N THR A 183 19.02 -25.24 29.41
CA THR A 183 17.81 -25.70 30.14
C THR A 183 18.00 -25.81 31.65
N ASN A 184 19.19 -26.21 32.08
CA ASN A 184 19.51 -26.35 33.50
C ASN A 184 19.61 -24.97 34.19
N GLU A 185 20.28 -24.00 33.58
CA GLU A 185 20.38 -22.62 34.10
C GLU A 185 19.02 -21.96 34.19
N ARG A 186 18.18 -22.13 33.18
CA ARG A 186 16.79 -21.63 33.21
C ARG A 186 15.95 -22.25 34.31
N ALA A 187 16.13 -23.55 34.56
CA ALA A 187 15.47 -24.23 35.68
C ALA A 187 15.90 -23.72 37.06
N HIS A 188 17.08 -23.11 37.14
CA HIS A 188 17.56 -22.47 38.36
C HIS A 188 17.29 -20.96 38.43
N GLY A 189 16.44 -20.45 37.53
CA GLY A 189 15.96 -19.07 37.56
C GLY A 189 16.84 -18.06 36.81
N SER A 190 17.75 -18.51 35.93
CA SER A 190 18.49 -17.59 35.04
C SER A 190 17.59 -17.10 33.91
N TYR A 191 17.47 -15.78 33.77
CA TYR A 191 16.70 -15.12 32.71
C TYR A 191 17.32 -13.75 32.36
N ILE A 192 16.95 -13.18 31.21
CA ILE A 192 17.32 -11.84 30.77
C ILE A 192 16.19 -10.87 31.12
#